data_d7a71076149c326c02f769a9861918d0
#
_entry.id   d7a71076149c326c02f769a9861918d0
#
_cell.length_a   1.000
_cell.length_b   1.000
_cell.length_c   1.000
_cell.angle_alpha   90.00
_cell.angle_beta   90.00
_cell.angle_gamma   90.00
#
_symmetry.space_group_name_H-M   'P 1'
#
loop_
_entity.id
_entity.type
_entity.pdbx_description
1 polymer ?
#
loop_
_entity_poly.entity_id
_entity_poly.type
_entity_poly.pdbx_seq_one_letter_code
_entity_poly.pdbx_strand_id
1 'polypeptide(L)'
;MFFYRRFFVFCIAILFFANEIFGATMNPRVRKVPQKIQEQIFVSPKETLPDLVAFLVQGSSDTAAKVKILHDWICDNIAYDTDVFSEQGAGPQGIQEVLTKRRAVCVGYANLMAVMCSLANVEAEIVTGWSKGFNYPGYLREKSDHAWNAIKIGGKWKLIDVTWDAGFVEGRTFIKNYTLEWYNLTPAQFIYSHLPEDEKWQLLPKAQIRSPEQFVQEPYLSGRFFDYGLSLGKDAAKYKNEISDFAGFDFSLSKAGVVLFASLQGDNPDVNTENFVWTQNLGKNIRFLFDVPDKKVYTFWLGAKENANSQPRSYFSKSQFEQSILPSVQNLLDSKKITQTEADLFVKSYTLVAENGRYYFLEDLFDNLRNQANKKITNLLNLNSSFYEEVLSVKVFASSDYDGCGNVKMRFPQMYQSYQKTANIRVNSPLNGSLAKESEQHFSVSTTAYSKLAIVLGKEEFFLFTKNNTH
;
A
#
# COMPACT_ATOMS: atom_id res chain seq x y z
N MET A 1 -38.73 0.02 18.69
CA MET A 1 -37.84 -0.33 19.81
C MET A 1 -37.58 -1.83 19.95
N PHE A 2 -38.23 -2.71 19.20
CA PHE A 2 -38.03 -4.15 19.26
C PHE A 2 -37.13 -4.74 18.16
N PHE A 3 -36.82 -3.98 17.12
CA PHE A 3 -35.96 -4.42 16.00
C PHE A 3 -34.45 -4.31 16.30
N TYR A 4 -34.04 -3.38 17.16
CA TYR A 4 -32.62 -3.19 17.52
C TYR A 4 -32.04 -4.31 18.40
N ARG A 5 -32.87 -5.01 19.19
CA ARG A 5 -32.40 -6.09 20.09
C ARG A 5 -32.02 -7.40 19.38
N ARG A 6 -32.60 -7.66 18.20
CA ARG A 6 -32.28 -8.89 17.44
C ARG A 6 -30.98 -8.74 16.62
N PHE A 7 -30.65 -7.54 16.19
CA PHE A 7 -29.41 -7.27 15.46
C PHE A 7 -28.18 -7.33 16.38
N PHE A 8 -28.29 -6.84 17.61
CA PHE A 8 -27.19 -6.85 18.58
C PHE A 8 -26.84 -8.27 19.09
N VAL A 9 -27.82 -9.15 19.19
CA VAL A 9 -27.58 -10.55 19.59
C VAL A 9 -26.92 -11.34 18.45
N PHE A 10 -27.16 -10.98 17.20
CA PHE A 10 -26.52 -11.63 16.05
C PHE A 10 -25.05 -11.20 15.88
N CYS A 11 -24.71 -9.95 16.16
CA CYS A 11 -23.31 -9.49 16.14
C CYS A 11 -22.47 -10.09 17.28
N ILE A 12 -23.05 -10.33 18.47
CA ILE A 12 -22.33 -10.95 19.60
C ILE A 12 -22.13 -12.48 19.35
N ALA A 13 -23.04 -13.15 18.68
CA ALA A 13 -22.88 -14.55 18.29
C ALA A 13 -21.76 -14.75 17.24
N ILE A 14 -21.52 -13.76 16.35
CA ILE A 14 -20.45 -13.81 15.36
C ILE A 14 -19.06 -13.65 16.01
N LEU A 15 -18.93 -12.89 17.10
CA LEU A 15 -17.67 -12.76 17.84
C LEU A 15 -17.25 -14.05 18.58
N PHE A 16 -18.19 -14.90 18.98
CA PHE A 16 -17.88 -16.19 19.59
C PHE A 16 -17.60 -17.32 18.57
N PHE A 17 -18.08 -17.21 17.33
CA PHE A 17 -17.79 -18.18 16.28
C PHE A 17 -16.51 -17.89 15.49
N ALA A 18 -15.94 -16.68 15.60
CA ALA A 18 -14.69 -16.34 14.92
C ALA A 18 -13.47 -17.13 15.44
N ASN A 19 -13.55 -17.72 16.62
CA ASN A 19 -12.50 -18.59 17.16
C ASN A 19 -12.58 -20.06 16.69
N GLU A 20 -13.66 -20.50 16.07
CA GLU A 20 -13.79 -21.91 15.62
C GLU A 20 -13.67 -22.09 14.10
N ILE A 21 -13.64 -21.01 13.28
CA ILE A 21 -13.55 -21.11 11.82
C ILE A 21 -12.09 -20.89 11.32
N PHE A 22 -11.10 -21.11 12.17
CA PHE A 22 -9.73 -21.36 11.68
C PHE A 22 -9.54 -22.82 11.22
N GLY A 23 -10.61 -23.55 11.01
CA GLY A 23 -10.68 -24.83 10.35
C GLY A 23 -10.54 -24.68 8.83
N ALA A 24 -9.30 -24.56 8.37
CA ALA A 24 -8.82 -25.20 7.14
C ALA A 24 -9.67 -25.06 5.87
N THR A 25 -9.69 -23.90 5.25
CA THR A 25 -9.78 -23.84 3.78
C THR A 25 -8.41 -23.49 3.24
N MET A 26 -7.71 -24.50 2.76
CA MET A 26 -6.39 -24.33 2.17
C MET A 26 -6.47 -23.64 0.82
N ASN A 27 -5.51 -22.77 0.61
CA ASN A 27 -5.30 -21.95 -0.56
C ASN A 27 -5.22 -22.80 -1.86
N PRO A 28 -5.99 -22.50 -2.93
CA PRO A 28 -5.79 -23.12 -4.23
C PRO A 28 -4.41 -22.84 -4.86
N ARG A 29 -3.65 -21.85 -4.37
CA ARG A 29 -2.26 -21.62 -4.77
C ARG A 29 -1.33 -22.72 -4.31
N VAL A 30 -1.71 -23.41 -3.25
CA VAL A 30 -0.94 -24.51 -2.68
C VAL A 30 -1.74 -25.80 -2.81
N ARG A 31 -1.05 -26.89 -3.11
CA ARG A 31 -1.66 -28.22 -3.18
C ARG A 31 -2.43 -28.51 -1.88
N LYS A 32 -3.66 -29.04 -1.97
CA LYS A 32 -4.45 -29.42 -0.80
C LYS A 32 -3.69 -30.47 0.03
N VAL A 33 -3.23 -30.05 1.21
CA VAL A 33 -2.45 -30.91 2.12
C VAL A 33 -3.36 -32.01 2.69
N PRO A 34 -2.88 -33.26 2.79
CA PRO A 34 -3.61 -34.35 3.43
C PRO A 34 -4.04 -33.96 4.85
N GLN A 35 -5.29 -34.29 5.21
CA GLN A 35 -5.87 -33.92 6.49
C GLN A 35 -4.98 -34.29 7.69
N LYS A 36 -4.37 -35.47 7.66
CA LYS A 36 -3.48 -35.96 8.73
C LYS A 36 -2.28 -34.99 8.93
N ILE A 37 -1.63 -34.55 7.85
CA ILE A 37 -0.51 -33.60 7.94
C ILE A 37 -1.02 -32.23 8.42
N GLN A 38 -2.15 -31.80 7.89
CA GLN A 38 -2.77 -30.51 8.24
C GLN A 38 -3.16 -30.41 9.71
N GLU A 39 -3.69 -31.48 10.29
CA GLU A 39 -4.02 -31.52 11.72
C GLU A 39 -2.77 -31.58 12.60
N GLN A 40 -1.76 -32.34 12.19
CA GLN A 40 -0.57 -32.56 13.00
C GLN A 40 0.45 -31.40 12.94
N ILE A 41 0.51 -30.63 11.84
CA ILE A 41 1.54 -29.59 11.70
C ILE A 41 1.48 -28.50 12.79
N PHE A 42 0.31 -28.26 13.35
CA PHE A 42 0.12 -27.28 14.42
C PHE A 42 0.15 -27.90 15.84
N VAL A 43 0.18 -29.24 15.93
CA VAL A 43 0.22 -29.98 17.20
C VAL A 43 1.62 -30.50 17.47
N SER A 44 2.26 -31.10 16.48
CA SER A 44 3.61 -31.66 16.54
C SER A 44 4.47 -31.14 15.37
N PRO A 45 4.78 -29.81 15.36
CA PRO A 45 5.42 -29.17 14.22
C PRO A 45 6.74 -29.78 13.80
N LYS A 46 7.63 -30.07 14.75
CA LYS A 46 9.00 -30.56 14.45
C LYS A 46 8.99 -31.90 13.72
N GLU A 47 8.08 -32.77 14.11
CA GLU A 47 7.92 -34.11 13.53
C GLU A 47 7.17 -34.06 12.19
N THR A 48 6.27 -33.10 12.01
CA THR A 48 5.38 -33.03 10.84
C THR A 48 5.90 -32.14 9.73
N LEU A 49 6.74 -31.15 10.05
CA LEU A 49 7.22 -30.18 9.06
C LEU A 49 7.98 -30.81 7.88
N PRO A 50 8.84 -31.83 8.06
CA PRO A 50 9.47 -32.52 6.94
C PRO A 50 8.46 -33.16 5.98
N ASP A 51 7.44 -33.81 6.50
CA ASP A 51 6.38 -34.44 5.69
C ASP A 51 5.54 -33.39 4.95
N LEU A 52 5.24 -32.28 5.60
CA LEU A 52 4.54 -31.15 4.98
C LEU A 52 5.36 -30.61 3.80
N VAL A 53 6.63 -30.29 4.02
CA VAL A 53 7.48 -29.74 2.97
C VAL A 53 7.63 -30.72 1.82
N ALA A 54 7.91 -32.02 2.10
CA ALA A 54 8.01 -33.04 1.08
C ALA A 54 6.72 -33.14 0.24
N PHE A 55 5.56 -33.09 0.87
CA PHE A 55 4.27 -33.09 0.18
C PHE A 55 4.09 -31.82 -0.68
N LEU A 56 4.36 -30.65 -0.13
CA LEU A 56 4.17 -29.36 -0.82
C LEU A 56 5.01 -29.27 -2.11
N VAL A 57 6.28 -29.67 -2.04
CA VAL A 57 7.21 -29.56 -3.19
C VAL A 57 7.26 -30.83 -4.07
N GLN A 58 6.45 -31.84 -3.76
CA GLN A 58 6.42 -33.10 -4.52
C GLN A 58 6.14 -32.86 -6.02
N GLY A 59 7.01 -33.38 -6.88
CA GLY A 59 6.90 -33.21 -8.33
C GLY A 59 7.45 -31.88 -8.85
N SER A 60 7.93 -30.99 -7.98
CA SER A 60 8.60 -29.76 -8.39
C SER A 60 10.11 -29.96 -8.41
N SER A 61 10.71 -29.98 -9.60
CA SER A 61 12.17 -29.99 -9.77
C SER A 61 12.75 -28.57 -9.80
N ASP A 62 11.95 -27.59 -10.17
CA ASP A 62 12.36 -26.18 -10.27
C ASP A 62 12.42 -25.50 -8.89
N THR A 63 13.57 -24.92 -8.59
CA THR A 63 13.81 -24.20 -7.32
C THR A 63 12.85 -23.03 -7.12
N ALA A 64 12.54 -22.27 -8.19
CA ALA A 64 11.63 -21.13 -8.09
C ALA A 64 10.21 -21.59 -7.72
N ALA A 65 9.75 -22.67 -8.33
CA ALA A 65 8.43 -23.25 -8.00
C ALA A 65 8.39 -23.74 -6.54
N LYS A 66 9.43 -24.41 -6.05
CA LYS A 66 9.52 -24.82 -4.65
C LYS A 66 9.43 -23.63 -3.70
N VAL A 67 10.28 -22.62 -3.92
CA VAL A 67 10.32 -21.40 -3.07
C VAL A 67 8.96 -20.71 -3.05
N LYS A 68 8.33 -20.59 -4.23
CA LYS A 68 7.00 -19.95 -4.34
C LYS A 68 5.92 -20.71 -3.56
N ILE A 69 5.91 -22.04 -3.63
CA ILE A 69 4.97 -22.86 -2.88
C ILE A 69 5.15 -22.70 -1.37
N LEU A 70 6.41 -22.72 -0.90
CA LEU A 70 6.71 -22.56 0.53
C LEU A 70 6.34 -21.17 1.03
N HIS A 71 6.69 -20.12 0.27
CA HIS A 71 6.30 -18.75 0.54
C HIS A 71 4.77 -18.63 0.69
N ASP A 72 4.01 -19.13 -0.28
CA ASP A 72 2.56 -19.04 -0.29
C ASP A 72 1.94 -19.76 0.91
N TRP A 73 2.48 -20.96 1.23
CA TRP A 73 1.99 -21.69 2.38
C TRP A 73 2.19 -20.90 3.68
N ILE A 74 3.36 -20.28 3.87
CA ILE A 74 3.65 -19.47 5.06
C ILE A 74 2.72 -18.25 5.12
N CYS A 75 2.61 -17.50 4.03
CA CYS A 75 1.72 -16.35 3.95
C CYS A 75 0.26 -16.71 4.31
N ASP A 76 -0.21 -17.89 3.92
CA ASP A 76 -1.58 -18.31 4.18
C ASP A 76 -1.80 -18.81 5.60
N ASN A 77 -0.81 -19.44 6.22
CA ASN A 77 -1.00 -20.18 7.46
C ASN A 77 -0.48 -19.47 8.70
N ILE A 78 0.36 -18.45 8.55
CA ILE A 78 0.95 -17.68 9.66
C ILE A 78 0.42 -16.26 9.63
N ALA A 79 -0.04 -15.76 10.76
CA ALA A 79 -0.43 -14.37 10.97
C ALA A 79 0.70 -13.59 11.64
N TYR A 80 0.76 -12.27 11.42
CA TYR A 80 1.71 -11.45 12.18
C TYR A 80 1.30 -11.38 13.65
N ASP A 81 2.26 -11.60 14.55
CA ASP A 81 2.03 -11.60 16.00
C ASP A 81 2.06 -10.17 16.54
N THR A 82 0.90 -9.54 16.62
CA THR A 82 0.75 -8.16 17.11
C THR A 82 0.94 -8.03 18.61
N ASP A 83 1.08 -9.14 19.36
CA ASP A 83 1.44 -9.11 20.77
C ASP A 83 2.84 -8.51 21.00
N VAL A 84 3.69 -8.41 19.96
CA VAL A 84 4.96 -7.67 19.98
C VAL A 84 4.79 -6.21 20.43
N PHE A 85 3.61 -5.62 20.25
CA PHE A 85 3.28 -4.26 20.70
C PHE A 85 2.74 -4.20 22.13
N SER A 86 2.62 -5.35 22.81
CA SER A 86 2.25 -5.44 24.22
C SER A 86 3.50 -5.46 25.12
N GLU A 87 3.31 -5.27 26.42
CA GLU A 87 4.40 -5.37 27.40
C GLU A 87 5.04 -6.77 27.45
N GLN A 88 4.28 -7.83 27.13
CA GLN A 88 4.76 -9.20 27.13
C GLN A 88 5.59 -9.54 25.89
N GLY A 89 5.43 -8.77 24.80
CA GLY A 89 6.07 -9.05 23.52
C GLY A 89 5.54 -10.32 22.82
N ALA A 90 6.08 -10.63 21.65
CA ALA A 90 5.64 -11.78 20.85
C ALA A 90 6.15 -13.14 21.35
N GLY A 91 7.03 -13.17 22.33
CA GLY A 91 7.62 -14.42 22.84
C GLY A 91 8.58 -15.12 21.87
N PRO A 92 8.95 -16.40 22.14
CA PRO A 92 9.89 -17.14 21.32
C PRO A 92 9.40 -17.31 19.86
N GLN A 93 10.34 -17.24 18.93
CA GLN A 93 10.10 -17.29 17.46
C GLN A 93 10.72 -18.54 16.81
N GLY A 94 10.86 -19.61 17.57
CA GLY A 94 11.28 -20.92 17.05
C GLY A 94 10.18 -21.60 16.24
N ILE A 95 10.56 -22.61 15.45
CA ILE A 95 9.62 -23.31 14.55
C ILE A 95 8.44 -23.92 15.32
N GLN A 96 8.70 -24.52 16.51
CA GLN A 96 7.67 -25.10 17.35
C GLN A 96 6.62 -24.05 17.75
N GLU A 97 7.08 -22.91 18.27
CA GLU A 97 6.24 -21.84 18.79
C GLU A 97 5.45 -21.16 17.65
N VAL A 98 6.13 -20.84 16.56
CA VAL A 98 5.52 -20.20 15.39
C VAL A 98 4.38 -21.05 14.82
N LEU A 99 4.62 -22.34 14.59
CA LEU A 99 3.61 -23.22 14.03
C LEU A 99 2.50 -23.53 15.02
N THR A 100 2.81 -23.80 16.29
CA THR A 100 1.79 -24.07 17.30
C THR A 100 0.86 -22.87 17.52
N LYS A 101 1.40 -21.65 17.56
CA LYS A 101 0.62 -20.42 17.70
C LYS A 101 0.00 -19.94 16.39
N ARG A 102 0.51 -20.39 15.25
CA ARG A 102 0.18 -19.87 13.91
C ARG A 102 0.41 -18.36 13.79
N ARG A 103 1.39 -17.86 14.56
CA ARG A 103 1.75 -16.45 14.61
C ARG A 103 3.26 -16.30 14.70
N ALA A 104 3.78 -15.25 14.08
CA ALA A 104 5.19 -14.89 14.12
C ALA A 104 5.40 -13.39 13.95
N VAL A 105 6.50 -12.87 14.46
CA VAL A 105 7.08 -11.61 13.97
C VAL A 105 8.06 -11.91 12.83
N CYS A 106 8.63 -10.89 12.22
CA CYS A 106 9.51 -11.01 11.04
C CYS A 106 10.59 -12.11 11.17
N VAL A 107 11.27 -12.20 12.32
CA VAL A 107 12.29 -13.23 12.56
C VAL A 107 11.69 -14.65 12.55
N GLY A 108 10.48 -14.84 13.04
CA GLY A 108 9.80 -16.13 13.00
C GLY A 108 9.39 -16.54 11.58
N TYR A 109 8.91 -15.60 10.77
CA TYR A 109 8.65 -15.80 9.34
C TYR A 109 9.94 -16.19 8.60
N ALA A 110 11.01 -15.43 8.80
CA ALA A 110 12.30 -15.67 8.15
C ALA A 110 12.90 -17.03 8.57
N ASN A 111 12.80 -17.40 9.85
CA ASN A 111 13.21 -18.71 10.36
C ASN A 111 12.42 -19.85 9.70
N LEU A 112 11.10 -19.74 9.66
CA LEU A 112 10.25 -20.77 9.08
C LEU A 112 10.55 -20.95 7.59
N MET A 113 10.70 -19.86 6.84
CA MET A 113 11.06 -19.90 5.43
C MET A 113 12.43 -20.56 5.19
N ALA A 114 13.45 -20.20 5.98
CA ALA A 114 14.78 -20.79 5.85
C ALA A 114 14.77 -22.30 6.15
N VAL A 115 14.06 -22.73 7.19
CA VAL A 115 13.95 -24.16 7.55
C VAL A 115 13.18 -24.93 6.47
N MET A 116 12.07 -24.39 5.96
CA MET A 116 11.31 -25.05 4.89
C MET A 116 12.13 -25.13 3.59
N CYS A 117 12.90 -24.10 3.25
CA CYS A 117 13.84 -24.12 2.13
C CYS A 117 14.90 -25.22 2.31
N SER A 118 15.53 -25.31 3.48
CA SER A 118 16.51 -26.35 3.81
C SER A 118 15.94 -27.75 3.63
N LEU A 119 14.73 -28.01 4.14
CA LEU A 119 14.03 -29.29 3.96
C LEU A 119 13.68 -29.59 2.49
N ALA A 120 13.53 -28.56 1.66
CA ALA A 120 13.30 -28.68 0.22
C ALA A 120 14.60 -28.75 -0.61
N ASN A 121 15.79 -28.80 0.04
CA ASN A 121 17.12 -28.72 -0.58
C ASN A 121 17.31 -27.42 -1.38
N VAL A 122 16.91 -26.28 -0.80
CA VAL A 122 17.11 -24.94 -1.34
C VAL A 122 17.98 -24.14 -0.36
N GLU A 123 19.06 -23.54 -0.87
CA GLU A 123 19.92 -22.66 -0.07
C GLU A 123 19.16 -21.38 0.30
N ALA A 124 19.11 -21.06 1.60
CA ALA A 124 18.46 -19.87 2.11
C ALA A 124 19.19 -19.36 3.35
N GLU A 125 19.32 -18.03 3.44
CA GLU A 125 19.90 -17.31 4.56
C GLU A 125 18.87 -16.37 5.18
N ILE A 126 19.00 -16.15 6.49
CA ILE A 126 18.23 -15.13 7.18
C ILE A 126 19.07 -13.85 7.16
N VAL A 127 18.45 -12.78 6.68
CA VAL A 127 19.06 -11.46 6.63
C VAL A 127 18.41 -10.58 7.69
N THR A 128 19.21 -9.97 8.54
CA THR A 128 18.79 -8.95 9.51
C THR A 128 19.16 -7.56 9.01
N GLY A 129 18.36 -6.57 9.39
CA GLY A 129 18.59 -5.20 8.97
C GLY A 129 17.52 -4.22 9.45
N TRP A 130 17.48 -3.10 8.82
CA TRP A 130 16.49 -2.04 9.08
C TRP A 130 15.49 -1.96 7.94
N SER A 131 14.25 -1.63 8.29
CA SER A 131 13.20 -1.45 7.29
C SER A 131 12.49 -0.10 7.42
N LYS A 132 11.98 0.41 6.31
CA LYS A 132 11.08 1.57 6.29
C LYS A 132 9.62 1.13 6.38
N GLY A 133 9.33 0.17 7.26
CA GLY A 133 8.00 -0.34 7.50
C GLY A 133 7.20 0.48 8.52
N PHE A 134 6.27 -0.21 9.15
CA PHE A 134 5.40 0.36 10.18
C PHE A 134 6.21 1.07 11.28
N ASN A 135 5.84 2.32 11.58
CA ASN A 135 6.52 3.17 12.57
C ASN A 135 8.00 3.48 12.26
N TYR A 136 8.40 3.54 11.00
CA TYR A 136 9.75 4.01 10.65
C TYR A 136 9.94 5.46 11.12
N PRO A 137 10.93 5.73 11.99
CA PRO A 137 11.07 7.06 12.62
C PRO A 137 11.81 8.09 11.75
N GLY A 138 12.29 7.69 10.57
CA GLY A 138 13.11 8.53 9.69
C GLY A 138 14.60 8.59 10.07
N TYR A 139 15.05 7.61 10.83
CA TYR A 139 16.45 7.32 11.17
C TYR A 139 16.60 5.83 11.45
N LEU A 140 17.83 5.32 11.41
CA LEU A 140 18.09 3.93 11.81
C LEU A 140 18.10 3.81 13.33
N ARG A 141 17.38 2.83 13.84
CA ARG A 141 17.47 2.45 15.26
C ARG A 141 18.86 1.87 15.56
N GLU A 142 19.27 1.90 16.82
CA GLU A 142 20.57 1.35 17.24
C GLU A 142 20.72 -0.14 16.88
N LYS A 143 19.63 -0.89 17.00
CA LYS A 143 19.56 -2.31 16.59
C LYS A 143 18.68 -2.43 15.36
N SER A 144 19.02 -3.40 14.51
CA SER A 144 18.14 -3.80 13.39
C SER A 144 16.75 -4.17 13.89
N ASP A 145 15.74 -3.84 13.12
CA ASP A 145 14.33 -3.95 13.50
C ASP A 145 13.53 -4.90 12.61
N HIS A 146 14.22 -5.53 11.64
CA HIS A 146 13.55 -6.41 10.69
C HIS A 146 14.42 -7.59 10.26
N ALA A 147 13.75 -8.64 9.74
CA ALA A 147 14.39 -9.82 9.20
C ALA A 147 13.61 -10.35 8.00
N TRP A 148 14.35 -10.80 6.98
CA TRP A 148 13.84 -11.39 5.76
C TRP A 148 14.75 -12.52 5.27
N ASN A 149 14.60 -12.98 4.04
CA ASN A 149 15.43 -14.06 3.50
C ASN A 149 16.20 -13.64 2.25
N ALA A 150 17.42 -14.16 2.12
CA ALA A 150 18.11 -14.32 0.86
C ALA A 150 18.02 -15.78 0.46
N ILE A 151 17.45 -16.09 -0.72
CA ILE A 151 17.19 -17.45 -1.18
C ILE A 151 17.85 -17.65 -2.56
N LYS A 152 18.55 -18.77 -2.75
CA LYS A 152 19.25 -19.05 -3.99
C LYS A 152 18.34 -19.74 -4.98
N ILE A 153 17.91 -19.01 -6.00
CA ILE A 153 17.00 -19.47 -7.05
C ILE A 153 17.73 -19.44 -8.38
N GLY A 154 17.80 -20.59 -9.06
CA GLY A 154 18.51 -20.70 -10.34
C GLY A 154 19.99 -20.31 -10.25
N GLY A 155 20.65 -20.60 -9.12
CA GLY A 155 22.04 -20.26 -8.85
C GLY A 155 22.30 -18.80 -8.48
N LYS A 156 21.27 -17.93 -8.38
CA LYS A 156 21.39 -16.52 -7.99
C LYS A 156 20.64 -16.26 -6.69
N TRP A 157 21.22 -15.42 -5.84
CA TRP A 157 20.54 -14.94 -4.63
C TRP A 157 19.42 -13.97 -4.97
N LYS A 158 18.29 -14.12 -4.28
CA LYS A 158 17.12 -13.26 -4.38
C LYS A 158 16.65 -12.92 -2.98
N LEU A 159 16.29 -11.65 -2.75
CA LEU A 159 15.70 -11.18 -1.50
C LEU A 159 14.19 -11.41 -1.55
N ILE A 160 13.63 -11.90 -0.44
CA ILE A 160 12.20 -12.19 -0.30
C ILE A 160 11.80 -11.87 1.13
N ASP A 161 10.75 -11.06 1.29
CA ASP A 161 10.13 -10.81 2.59
C ASP A 161 8.74 -11.43 2.67
N VAL A 162 8.68 -12.61 3.26
CA VAL A 162 7.43 -13.36 3.47
C VAL A 162 6.51 -12.66 4.46
N THR A 163 7.08 -11.90 5.41
CA THR A 163 6.30 -11.17 6.42
C THR A 163 5.41 -10.11 5.77
N TRP A 164 6.03 -9.30 4.91
CA TRP A 164 5.31 -8.21 4.25
C TRP A 164 4.40 -8.70 3.12
N ASP A 165 4.71 -9.84 2.52
CA ASP A 165 3.83 -10.48 1.53
C ASP A 165 2.62 -11.19 2.18
N ALA A 166 2.66 -11.50 3.49
CA ALA A 166 1.53 -12.11 4.19
C ALA A 166 0.43 -11.10 4.54
N GLY A 167 0.77 -9.81 4.69
CA GLY A 167 -0.16 -8.76 5.06
C GLY A 167 0.49 -7.58 5.75
N PHE A 168 -0.29 -6.75 6.40
CA PHE A 168 0.17 -5.56 7.10
C PHE A 168 -0.53 -5.38 8.44
N VAL A 169 0.02 -4.49 9.27
CA VAL A 169 -0.58 -4.13 10.57
C VAL A 169 -1.25 -2.78 10.46
N GLU A 170 -2.49 -2.71 10.90
CA GLU A 170 -3.22 -1.45 11.04
C GLU A 170 -3.63 -1.29 12.51
N GLY A 171 -3.16 -0.25 13.15
CA GLY A 171 -3.25 -0.11 14.62
C GLY A 171 -2.52 -1.26 15.32
N ARG A 172 -3.26 -2.13 15.99
CA ARG A 172 -2.75 -3.36 16.63
C ARG A 172 -3.34 -4.64 16.03
N THR A 173 -3.92 -4.53 14.83
CA THR A 173 -4.58 -5.67 14.17
C THR A 173 -3.82 -6.04 12.91
N PHE A 174 -3.51 -7.34 12.76
CA PHE A 174 -2.96 -7.87 11.53
C PHE A 174 -4.08 -8.00 10.49
N ILE A 175 -3.89 -7.35 9.34
CA ILE A 175 -4.75 -7.46 8.17
C ILE A 175 -4.07 -8.39 7.18
N LYS A 176 -4.65 -9.57 6.99
CA LYS A 176 -4.15 -10.51 5.99
C LYS A 176 -4.37 -9.94 4.59
N ASN A 177 -3.28 -9.73 3.88
CA ASN A 177 -3.30 -9.19 2.53
C ASN A 177 -2.13 -9.78 1.75
N TYR A 178 -2.37 -10.97 1.19
CA TYR A 178 -1.33 -11.65 0.42
C TYR A 178 -0.94 -10.86 -0.82
N THR A 179 0.35 -10.68 -0.99
CA THR A 179 0.95 -10.10 -2.21
C THR A 179 2.14 -10.93 -2.69
N LEU A 180 2.70 -10.55 -3.83
CA LEU A 180 4.01 -11.00 -4.32
C LEU A 180 4.93 -9.80 -4.50
N GLU A 181 4.58 -8.72 -3.86
CA GLU A 181 5.29 -7.45 -3.97
C GLU A 181 6.74 -7.62 -3.54
N TRP A 182 6.95 -8.16 -2.35
CA TRP A 182 8.27 -8.36 -1.75
C TRP A 182 8.96 -9.64 -2.20
N TYR A 183 8.23 -10.51 -2.89
CA TYR A 183 8.77 -11.68 -3.58
C TYR A 183 9.40 -11.30 -4.92
N ASN A 184 8.86 -10.32 -5.64
CA ASN A 184 9.23 -10.04 -7.03
C ASN A 184 10.26 -8.92 -7.21
N LEU A 185 10.58 -8.13 -6.18
CA LEU A 185 11.50 -7.01 -6.30
C LEU A 185 12.91 -7.43 -6.69
N THR A 186 13.53 -6.61 -7.52
CA THR A 186 14.98 -6.67 -7.76
C THR A 186 15.74 -6.07 -6.57
N PRO A 187 17.02 -6.41 -6.36
CA PRO A 187 17.81 -5.80 -5.30
C PRO A 187 17.83 -4.27 -5.32
N ALA A 188 17.87 -3.66 -6.51
CA ALA A 188 17.84 -2.21 -6.69
C ALA A 188 16.51 -1.56 -6.30
N GLN A 189 15.43 -2.33 -6.28
CA GLN A 189 14.11 -1.90 -5.81
C GLN A 189 13.94 -2.20 -4.32
N PHE A 190 14.39 -3.35 -3.87
CA PHE A 190 14.28 -3.81 -2.49
C PHE A 190 15.00 -2.88 -1.49
N ILE A 191 16.14 -2.31 -1.91
CA ILE A 191 16.96 -1.42 -1.08
C ILE A 191 16.23 -0.13 -0.65
N TYR A 192 15.18 0.32 -1.35
CA TYR A 192 14.40 1.49 -0.94
C TYR A 192 13.61 1.28 0.36
N SER A 193 13.40 0.05 0.75
CA SER A 193 12.64 -0.32 1.96
C SER A 193 13.42 -1.15 2.98
N HIS A 194 14.49 -1.86 2.55
CA HIS A 194 15.23 -2.80 3.38
C HIS A 194 16.75 -2.58 3.27
N LEU A 195 17.40 -2.22 4.37
CA LEU A 195 18.85 -2.09 4.48
C LEU A 195 19.40 -3.24 5.33
N PRO A 196 20.14 -4.19 4.75
CA PRO A 196 20.76 -5.28 5.53
C PRO A 196 21.92 -4.78 6.39
N GLU A 197 22.16 -5.40 7.56
CA GLU A 197 23.34 -5.15 8.39
C GLU A 197 24.65 -5.49 7.66
N ASP A 198 24.66 -6.61 6.96
CA ASP A 198 25.79 -7.01 6.11
C ASP A 198 25.55 -6.56 4.67
N GLU A 199 26.36 -5.63 4.19
CA GLU A 199 26.21 -4.99 2.87
C GLU A 199 26.20 -5.99 1.70
N LYS A 200 26.81 -7.20 1.87
CA LYS A 200 26.77 -8.24 0.83
C LYS A 200 25.35 -8.63 0.45
N TRP A 201 24.40 -8.53 1.41
CA TRP A 201 23.01 -8.87 1.19
C TRP A 201 22.18 -7.74 0.53
N GLN A 202 22.80 -6.59 0.22
CA GLN A 202 22.17 -5.66 -0.70
C GLN A 202 22.09 -6.26 -2.12
N LEU A 203 22.96 -7.21 -2.45
CA LEU A 203 23.05 -7.88 -3.75
C LEU A 203 23.19 -6.88 -4.93
N LEU A 204 23.78 -5.73 -4.66
CA LEU A 204 23.98 -4.64 -5.62
C LEU A 204 25.41 -4.60 -6.14
N PRO A 205 25.64 -4.08 -7.36
CA PRO A 205 26.99 -3.73 -7.80
C PRO A 205 27.63 -2.74 -6.80
N LYS A 206 28.94 -2.87 -6.56
CA LYS A 206 29.70 -2.07 -5.57
C LYS A 206 29.41 -0.57 -5.65
N ALA A 207 29.26 -0.03 -6.85
CA ALA A 207 28.98 1.40 -7.06
C ALA A 207 27.53 1.82 -6.70
N GLN A 208 26.65 0.88 -6.43
CA GLN A 208 25.24 1.10 -6.11
C GLN A 208 24.88 0.69 -4.68
N ILE A 209 25.85 0.20 -3.91
CA ILE A 209 25.65 -0.12 -2.49
C ILE A 209 25.27 1.17 -1.75
N ARG A 210 24.22 1.11 -0.94
CA ARG A 210 23.73 2.21 -0.12
C ARG A 210 24.40 2.21 1.24
N SER A 211 24.91 3.38 1.65
CA SER A 211 25.26 3.57 3.06
C SER A 211 24.00 3.76 3.92
N PRO A 212 24.10 3.59 5.26
CA PRO A 212 23.03 3.91 6.18
C PRO A 212 22.45 5.30 6.00
N GLU A 213 23.31 6.30 5.79
CA GLU A 213 22.93 7.71 5.60
C GLU A 213 22.17 7.90 4.28
N GLN A 214 22.60 7.25 3.20
CA GLN A 214 21.90 7.29 1.92
C GLN A 214 20.53 6.64 2.04
N PHE A 215 20.45 5.47 2.67
CA PHE A 215 19.18 4.80 2.91
C PHE A 215 18.18 5.69 3.67
N VAL A 216 18.62 6.35 4.75
CA VAL A 216 17.76 7.24 5.54
C VAL A 216 17.26 8.43 4.71
N GLN A 217 18.08 8.95 3.81
CA GLN A 217 17.71 10.10 2.97
C GLN A 217 16.80 9.73 1.80
N GLU A 218 16.87 8.51 1.30
CA GLU A 218 16.01 8.05 0.20
C GLU A 218 14.56 7.89 0.66
N PRO A 219 13.55 8.13 -0.22
CA PRO A 219 12.15 7.89 0.13
C PRO A 219 11.87 6.41 0.36
N TYR A 220 10.79 6.11 1.09
CA TYR A 220 10.16 4.80 1.00
C TYR A 220 9.46 4.67 -0.34
N LEU A 221 9.74 3.59 -1.06
CA LEU A 221 9.02 3.19 -2.26
C LEU A 221 8.45 1.79 -2.05
N SER A 222 7.15 1.64 -2.22
CA SER A 222 6.53 0.33 -2.20
C SER A 222 6.88 -0.46 -3.47
N GLY A 223 6.73 -1.77 -3.44
CA GLY A 223 6.88 -2.57 -4.66
C GLY A 223 5.88 -2.17 -5.73
N ARG A 224 4.69 -1.72 -5.33
CA ARG A 224 3.67 -1.18 -6.24
C ARG A 224 4.14 0.03 -7.04
N PHE A 225 5.03 0.86 -6.49
CA PHE A 225 5.66 1.95 -7.24
C PHE A 225 6.29 1.44 -8.54
N PHE A 226 7.00 0.34 -8.45
CA PHE A 226 7.67 -0.28 -9.60
C PHE A 226 6.71 -1.06 -10.50
N ASP A 227 5.72 -1.77 -9.93
CA ASP A 227 4.70 -2.52 -10.66
C ASP A 227 3.84 -1.60 -11.53
N TYR A 228 3.58 -0.38 -11.06
CA TYR A 228 2.91 0.66 -11.84
C TYR A 228 3.82 1.33 -12.87
N GLY A 229 5.08 0.94 -12.97
CA GLY A 229 6.04 1.47 -13.93
C GLY A 229 6.47 2.91 -13.63
N LEU A 230 6.46 3.29 -12.36
CA LEU A 230 6.92 4.59 -11.89
C LEU A 230 8.43 4.62 -11.76
N SER A 231 9.00 5.78 -11.98
CA SER A 231 10.38 6.12 -11.66
C SER A 231 10.48 7.56 -11.15
N LEU A 232 11.45 7.79 -10.27
CA LEU A 232 11.73 9.11 -9.71
C LEU A 232 12.37 10.00 -10.79
N GLY A 233 11.94 11.26 -10.86
CA GLY A 233 12.54 12.28 -11.70
C GLY A 233 13.82 12.90 -11.11
N LYS A 234 14.31 13.98 -11.76
CA LYS A 234 15.53 14.68 -11.33
C LYS A 234 15.40 15.29 -9.93
N ASP A 235 14.23 15.87 -9.64
CA ASP A 235 13.89 16.42 -8.34
C ASP A 235 13.29 15.31 -7.49
N ALA A 236 14.06 14.22 -7.32
CA ALA A 236 13.61 13.05 -6.61
C ALA A 236 13.29 13.41 -5.15
N ALA A 237 12.13 13.00 -4.73
CA ALA A 237 11.71 13.11 -3.34
C ALA A 237 12.75 12.46 -2.42
N LYS A 238 13.15 13.15 -1.37
CA LYS A 238 13.90 12.60 -0.25
C LYS A 238 12.91 12.16 0.82
N TYR A 239 13.35 11.40 1.80
CA TYR A 239 12.48 11.05 2.92
C TYR A 239 11.99 12.30 3.68
N LYS A 240 12.89 13.28 3.88
CA LYS A 240 12.59 14.59 4.48
C LYS A 240 12.90 15.69 3.46
N ASN A 241 11.94 16.54 3.20
CA ASN A 241 12.03 17.63 2.23
C ASN A 241 11.70 18.95 2.92
N GLU A 242 12.68 19.84 2.96
CA GLU A 242 12.53 21.21 3.44
C GLU A 242 12.17 22.11 2.26
N ILE A 243 11.19 22.97 2.43
CA ILE A 243 10.73 23.89 1.40
C ILE A 243 10.74 25.35 1.91
N SER A 244 11.16 26.26 1.05
CA SER A 244 11.19 27.72 1.32
C SER A 244 10.12 28.50 0.54
N ASP A 245 9.35 27.81 -0.25
CA ASP A 245 8.19 28.20 -1.04
C ASP A 245 7.54 26.90 -1.52
N PHE A 246 6.67 26.93 -2.53
CA PHE A 246 6.19 25.70 -3.13
C PHE A 246 7.35 24.87 -3.72
N ALA A 247 7.20 23.57 -3.69
CA ALA A 247 8.13 22.62 -4.28
C ALA A 247 7.41 21.68 -5.28
N GLY A 248 8.17 20.86 -5.98
CA GLY A 248 7.59 19.89 -6.91
C GLY A 248 8.39 18.62 -6.98
N PHE A 249 7.67 17.49 -7.12
CA PHE A 249 8.24 16.19 -7.40
C PHE A 249 7.87 15.75 -8.82
N ASP A 250 8.87 15.30 -9.56
CA ASP A 250 8.70 14.76 -10.90
C ASP A 250 8.75 13.22 -10.88
N PHE A 251 7.81 12.62 -11.59
CA PHE A 251 7.74 11.17 -11.79
C PHE A 251 7.63 10.87 -13.27
N SER A 252 8.25 9.77 -13.70
CA SER A 252 8.00 9.20 -15.02
C SER A 252 7.14 7.96 -14.89
N LEU A 253 6.20 7.77 -15.83
CA LEU A 253 5.26 6.66 -15.86
C LEU A 253 5.42 5.92 -17.19
N SER A 254 5.84 4.65 -17.12
CA SER A 254 6.03 3.79 -18.30
C SER A 254 4.82 2.93 -18.64
N LYS A 255 3.98 2.63 -17.65
CA LYS A 255 2.79 1.78 -17.81
C LYS A 255 1.58 2.62 -18.19
N ALA A 256 0.89 2.25 -19.27
CA ALA A 256 -0.35 2.89 -19.68
C ALA A 256 -1.51 2.52 -18.75
N GLY A 257 -2.50 3.40 -18.63
CA GLY A 257 -3.72 3.14 -17.86
C GLY A 257 -3.56 3.31 -16.34
N VAL A 258 -2.41 3.77 -15.86
CA VAL A 258 -2.20 4.11 -14.45
C VAL A 258 -2.57 5.58 -14.22
N VAL A 259 -3.30 5.82 -13.14
CA VAL A 259 -3.65 7.17 -12.68
C VAL A 259 -3.00 7.42 -11.33
N LEU A 260 -2.39 8.58 -11.19
CA LEU A 260 -1.76 9.02 -9.94
C LEU A 260 -2.62 10.07 -9.24
N PHE A 261 -2.57 10.04 -7.94
CA PHE A 261 -3.16 11.06 -7.05
C PHE A 261 -2.18 11.36 -5.93
N ALA A 262 -2.02 12.63 -5.60
CA ALA A 262 -1.24 13.02 -4.44
C ALA A 262 -2.05 13.89 -3.49
N SER A 263 -1.74 13.80 -2.22
CA SER A 263 -2.31 14.62 -1.16
C SER A 263 -1.25 14.99 -0.13
N LEU A 264 -1.53 16.06 0.60
CA LEU A 264 -0.75 16.45 1.75
C LEU A 264 -1.56 16.11 3.01
N GLN A 265 -0.96 15.45 3.98
CA GLN A 265 -1.60 15.02 5.22
C GLN A 265 -0.83 15.57 6.42
N GLY A 266 -1.50 16.27 7.30
CA GLY A 266 -0.96 16.74 8.58
C GLY A 266 -1.56 15.95 9.74
N ASP A 267 -0.96 16.09 10.92
CA ASP A 267 -1.45 15.46 12.15
C ASP A 267 -2.76 16.09 12.66
N ASN A 268 -3.06 17.32 12.23
CA ASN A 268 -4.30 17.99 12.56
C ASN A 268 -5.35 17.79 11.43
N PRO A 269 -6.42 17.02 11.66
CA PRO A 269 -7.44 16.76 10.66
C PRO A 269 -8.29 18.01 10.32
N ASP A 270 -8.25 19.05 11.14
CA ASP A 270 -9.00 20.31 10.90
C ASP A 270 -8.32 21.19 9.83
N VAL A 271 -7.08 20.89 9.47
CA VAL A 271 -6.38 21.61 8.41
C VAL A 271 -6.76 21.00 7.06
N ASN A 272 -7.55 21.74 6.27
CA ASN A 272 -7.86 21.33 4.90
C ASN A 272 -6.64 21.55 4.00
N THR A 273 -6.06 20.44 3.54
CA THR A 273 -4.87 20.44 2.66
C THR A 273 -5.20 20.11 1.19
N GLU A 274 -6.47 19.98 0.81
CA GLU A 274 -6.88 19.56 -0.55
C GLU A 274 -6.31 20.46 -1.66
N ASN A 275 -6.19 21.77 -1.38
CA ASN A 275 -5.72 22.76 -2.35
C ASN A 275 -4.21 23.00 -2.32
N PHE A 276 -3.46 22.22 -1.54
CA PHE A 276 -2.02 22.39 -1.36
C PHE A 276 -1.19 21.45 -2.24
N VAL A 277 -1.83 20.63 -3.04
CA VAL A 277 -1.17 19.78 -4.04
C VAL A 277 -1.82 19.99 -5.40
N TRP A 278 -0.99 20.19 -6.43
CA TRP A 278 -1.45 20.37 -7.79
C TRP A 278 -0.71 19.44 -8.75
N THR A 279 -1.47 18.73 -9.58
CA THR A 279 -0.95 17.75 -10.54
C THR A 279 -0.85 18.35 -11.92
N GLN A 280 0.33 18.28 -12.54
CA GLN A 280 0.58 18.56 -13.94
C GLN A 280 0.89 17.27 -14.68
N ASN A 281 -0.03 16.81 -15.51
CA ASN A 281 0.15 15.62 -16.33
C ASN A 281 0.78 16.03 -17.67
N LEU A 282 2.02 15.60 -17.90
CA LEU A 282 2.82 15.90 -19.09
C LEU A 282 3.03 14.66 -19.98
N GLY A 283 2.05 13.77 -20.01
CA GLY A 283 2.12 12.51 -20.72
C GLY A 283 2.78 11.42 -19.90
N LYS A 284 4.00 11.03 -20.28
CA LYS A 284 4.78 10.06 -19.49
C LYS A 284 5.40 10.67 -18.24
N ASN A 285 5.48 11.99 -18.16
CA ASN A 285 6.01 12.71 -17.01
C ASN A 285 4.87 13.38 -16.26
N ILE A 286 4.87 13.25 -14.95
CA ILE A 286 3.85 13.82 -14.07
C ILE A 286 4.57 14.60 -13.00
N ARG A 287 4.22 15.88 -12.86
CA ARG A 287 4.72 16.76 -11.82
C ARG A 287 3.64 17.04 -10.80
N PHE A 288 3.96 16.87 -9.54
CA PHE A 288 3.15 17.34 -8.42
C PHE A 288 3.82 18.56 -7.80
N LEU A 289 3.15 19.68 -7.86
CA LEU A 289 3.54 20.89 -7.10
C LEU A 289 2.80 20.86 -5.78
N PHE A 290 3.48 21.24 -4.72
CA PHE A 290 2.89 21.27 -3.38
C PHE A 290 3.49 22.41 -2.54
N ASP A 291 2.74 22.80 -1.51
CA ASP A 291 3.15 23.76 -0.50
C ASP A 291 2.61 23.31 0.86
N VAL A 292 3.10 23.88 1.94
CA VAL A 292 2.62 23.60 3.29
C VAL A 292 1.90 24.81 3.89
N PRO A 293 0.81 24.61 4.64
CA PRO A 293 0.06 25.73 5.20
C PRO A 293 0.78 26.46 6.34
N ASP A 294 1.63 25.76 7.09
CA ASP A 294 2.36 26.30 8.25
C ASP A 294 3.68 25.55 8.47
N LYS A 295 4.40 25.89 9.56
CA LYS A 295 5.69 25.28 9.94
C LYS A 295 5.63 23.85 10.46
N LYS A 296 4.47 23.19 10.43
CA LYS A 296 4.36 21.80 10.87
C LYS A 296 4.92 20.85 9.83
N VAL A 297 5.12 19.61 10.25
CA VAL A 297 5.52 18.52 9.36
C VAL A 297 4.26 17.91 8.74
N TYR A 298 4.29 17.77 7.42
CA TYR A 298 3.23 17.10 6.65
C TYR A 298 3.79 15.85 5.98
N THR A 299 2.90 14.95 5.63
CA THR A 299 3.23 13.81 4.77
C THR A 299 2.69 14.10 3.37
N PHE A 300 3.58 14.22 2.38
CA PHE A 300 3.19 14.14 0.98
C PHE A 300 2.98 12.65 0.66
N TRP A 301 1.76 12.32 0.31
CA TRP A 301 1.34 10.98 -0.01
C TRP A 301 1.04 10.87 -1.50
N LEU A 302 1.63 9.87 -2.18
CA LEU A 302 1.37 9.55 -3.56
C LEU A 302 0.72 8.19 -3.67
N GLY A 303 -0.43 8.14 -4.29
CA GLY A 303 -1.16 6.93 -4.61
C GLY A 303 -1.25 6.69 -6.11
N ALA A 304 -1.30 5.42 -6.50
CA ALA A 304 -1.48 4.97 -7.87
C ALA A 304 -2.60 3.95 -7.98
N LYS A 305 -3.26 3.91 -9.15
CA LYS A 305 -4.24 2.87 -9.49
C LYS A 305 -4.29 2.63 -10.98
N GLU A 306 -4.70 1.44 -11.40
CA GLU A 306 -5.03 1.16 -12.79
C GLU A 306 -6.48 1.58 -13.10
N ASN A 307 -6.68 2.26 -14.24
CA ASN A 307 -8.01 2.71 -14.67
C ASN A 307 -8.98 1.55 -14.95
N ALA A 308 -8.46 0.38 -15.33
CA ALA A 308 -9.27 -0.74 -15.80
C ALA A 308 -9.79 -1.68 -14.69
N ASN A 309 -9.19 -1.63 -13.50
CA ASN A 309 -9.57 -2.50 -12.41
C ASN A 309 -9.85 -1.66 -11.16
N SER A 310 -11.08 -1.18 -11.06
CA SER A 310 -11.59 -0.68 -9.79
C SER A 310 -11.65 -1.85 -8.81
N GLN A 311 -10.58 -2.04 -8.06
CA GLN A 311 -10.63 -2.91 -6.88
C GLN A 311 -11.63 -2.33 -5.88
N PRO A 312 -12.32 -3.16 -5.11
CA PRO A 312 -13.17 -2.68 -4.04
C PRO A 312 -12.37 -1.79 -3.09
N ARG A 313 -13.03 -0.82 -2.51
CA ARG A 313 -12.41 0.04 -1.51
C ARG A 313 -11.81 -0.81 -0.40
N SER A 314 -10.53 -0.63 -0.09
CA SER A 314 -9.86 -1.45 0.92
C SER A 314 -10.33 -1.14 2.35
N TYR A 315 -10.88 0.04 2.59
CA TYR A 315 -11.43 0.39 3.90
C TYR A 315 -12.54 1.45 3.84
N PHE A 316 -13.35 1.50 4.91
CA PHE A 316 -14.31 2.55 5.21
C PHE A 316 -14.11 3.02 6.65
N SER A 317 -14.36 4.30 6.96
CA SER A 317 -14.49 4.69 8.36
C SER A 317 -15.68 3.94 8.99
N LYS A 318 -15.64 3.75 10.31
CA LYS A 318 -16.76 3.13 11.03
C LYS A 318 -18.09 3.80 10.72
N SER A 319 -18.10 5.14 10.77
CA SER A 319 -19.30 5.93 10.45
C SER A 319 -19.78 5.70 9.02
N GLN A 320 -18.88 5.72 8.02
CA GLN A 320 -19.24 5.44 6.62
C GLN A 320 -19.82 4.04 6.46
N PHE A 321 -19.19 3.02 7.04
CA PHE A 321 -19.63 1.65 6.88
C PHE A 321 -20.98 1.42 7.54
N GLU A 322 -21.15 1.80 8.82
CA GLU A 322 -22.35 1.53 9.60
C GLU A 322 -23.52 2.42 9.23
N GLN A 323 -23.29 3.71 8.92
CA GLN A 323 -24.36 4.70 8.69
C GLN A 323 -24.72 4.91 7.22
N SER A 324 -23.84 4.53 6.29
CA SER A 324 -24.07 4.72 4.86
C SER A 324 -24.06 3.41 4.09
N ILE A 325 -22.98 2.59 4.22
CA ILE A 325 -22.84 1.38 3.42
C ILE A 325 -23.82 0.29 3.82
N LEU A 326 -23.92 -0.05 5.10
CA LEU A 326 -24.87 -1.09 5.55
C LEU A 326 -26.32 -0.76 5.22
N PRO A 327 -26.83 0.47 5.45
CA PRO A 327 -28.18 0.84 5.01
C PRO A 327 -28.37 0.76 3.50
N SER A 328 -27.35 1.12 2.71
CA SER A 328 -27.40 1.02 1.24
C SER A 328 -27.43 -0.44 0.77
N VAL A 329 -26.70 -1.33 1.42
CA VAL A 329 -26.75 -2.79 1.16
C VAL A 329 -28.14 -3.33 1.51
N GLN A 330 -28.73 -2.89 2.62
CA GLN A 330 -30.09 -3.27 3.00
C GLN A 330 -31.12 -2.81 1.95
N ASN A 331 -31.00 -1.59 1.44
CA ASN A 331 -31.86 -1.08 0.35
C ASN A 331 -31.73 -1.91 -0.95
N LEU A 332 -30.52 -2.40 -1.27
CA LEU A 332 -30.32 -3.31 -2.41
C LEU A 332 -31.01 -4.65 -2.18
N LEU A 333 -30.97 -5.17 -0.95
CA LEU A 333 -31.65 -6.41 -0.54
C LEU A 333 -33.19 -6.25 -0.61
N ASP A 334 -33.73 -5.20 -0.03
CA ASP A 334 -35.17 -4.91 -0.01
C ASP A 334 -35.73 -4.70 -1.43
N SER A 335 -34.92 -4.08 -2.31
CA SER A 335 -35.25 -3.93 -3.73
C SER A 335 -35.00 -5.16 -4.59
N LYS A 336 -34.60 -6.29 -4.00
CA LYS A 336 -34.30 -7.58 -4.65
C LYS A 336 -33.19 -7.49 -5.73
N LYS A 337 -32.30 -6.51 -5.64
CA LYS A 337 -31.11 -6.38 -6.53
C LYS A 337 -29.99 -7.33 -6.12
N ILE A 338 -29.97 -7.73 -4.87
CA ILE A 338 -29.06 -8.72 -4.29
C ILE A 338 -29.83 -9.72 -3.44
N THR A 339 -29.21 -10.88 -3.21
CA THR A 339 -29.74 -11.91 -2.29
C THR A 339 -29.22 -11.69 -0.87
N GLN A 340 -29.89 -12.32 0.12
CA GLN A 340 -29.40 -12.31 1.50
C GLN A 340 -27.97 -12.89 1.61
N THR A 341 -27.70 -13.97 0.89
CA THR A 341 -26.37 -14.58 0.85
C THR A 341 -25.30 -13.61 0.33
N GLU A 342 -25.59 -12.85 -0.74
CA GLU A 342 -24.67 -11.86 -1.27
C GLU A 342 -24.43 -10.71 -0.27
N ALA A 343 -25.47 -10.24 0.42
CA ALA A 343 -25.34 -9.22 1.45
C ALA A 343 -24.47 -9.71 2.62
N ASP A 344 -24.70 -10.93 3.11
CA ASP A 344 -23.93 -11.53 4.20
C ASP A 344 -22.46 -11.72 3.81
N LEU A 345 -22.19 -12.17 2.59
CA LEU A 345 -20.83 -12.33 2.07
C LEU A 345 -20.11 -10.98 1.95
N PHE A 346 -20.81 -9.95 1.49
CA PHE A 346 -20.27 -8.59 1.42
C PHE A 346 -19.89 -8.07 2.82
N VAL A 347 -20.81 -8.15 3.79
CA VAL A 347 -20.55 -7.68 5.16
C VAL A 347 -19.37 -8.44 5.79
N LYS A 348 -19.30 -9.75 5.62
CA LYS A 348 -18.19 -10.59 6.10
C LYS A 348 -16.85 -10.26 5.43
N SER A 349 -16.86 -9.54 4.31
CA SER A 349 -15.63 -9.11 3.63
C SER A 349 -14.93 -7.96 4.32
N TYR A 350 -15.56 -7.33 5.31
CA TYR A 350 -14.99 -6.19 6.01
C TYR A 350 -14.81 -6.45 7.50
N THR A 351 -13.63 -6.17 8.02
CA THR A 351 -13.31 -6.32 9.44
C THR A 351 -13.05 -4.95 10.06
N LEU A 352 -13.69 -4.68 11.20
CA LEU A 352 -13.44 -3.47 11.98
C LEU A 352 -12.11 -3.59 12.73
N VAL A 353 -11.22 -2.64 12.52
CA VAL A 353 -10.04 -2.43 13.34
C VAL A 353 -10.37 -1.39 14.39
N ALA A 354 -10.45 -1.81 15.65
CA ALA A 354 -10.97 -0.98 16.75
C ALA A 354 -10.10 0.26 17.02
N GLU A 355 -8.78 0.12 16.90
CA GLU A 355 -7.80 1.16 17.22
C GLU A 355 -7.91 2.40 16.33
N ASN A 356 -8.33 2.24 15.08
CA ASN A 356 -8.49 3.37 14.15
C ASN A 356 -9.92 3.59 13.67
N GLY A 357 -10.87 2.77 14.12
CA GLY A 357 -12.28 2.88 13.76
C GLY A 357 -12.58 2.70 12.28
N ARG A 358 -11.79 1.90 11.56
CA ARG A 358 -11.97 1.61 10.14
C ARG A 358 -12.33 0.15 9.89
N TYR A 359 -13.20 -0.07 8.90
CA TYR A 359 -13.48 -1.39 8.35
C TYR A 359 -12.58 -1.65 7.16
N TYR A 360 -11.81 -2.72 7.20
CA TYR A 360 -10.92 -3.14 6.12
C TYR A 360 -11.52 -4.29 5.34
N PHE A 361 -11.39 -4.22 4.03
CA PHE A 361 -11.71 -5.33 3.15
C PHE A 361 -10.68 -6.44 3.33
N LEU A 362 -11.16 -7.62 3.72
CA LEU A 362 -10.36 -8.83 3.76
C LEU A 362 -10.62 -9.61 2.47
N GLU A 363 -9.71 -9.48 1.51
CA GLU A 363 -9.76 -10.32 0.32
C GLU A 363 -9.58 -11.78 0.72
N ASP A 364 -10.60 -12.60 0.43
CA ASP A 364 -10.46 -14.05 0.53
C ASP A 364 -10.29 -14.59 -0.89
N LEU A 365 -9.05 -14.85 -1.24
CA LEU A 365 -8.67 -15.32 -2.57
C LEU A 365 -9.26 -16.71 -2.91
N PHE A 366 -9.92 -17.35 -1.95
CA PHE A 366 -10.48 -18.68 -2.05
C PHE A 366 -12.00 -18.71 -2.04
N ASP A 367 -12.64 -17.66 -1.59
CA ASP A 367 -14.08 -17.53 -1.65
C ASP A 367 -14.51 -16.76 -2.90
N ASN A 368 -14.57 -17.50 -4.01
CA ASN A 368 -14.99 -16.92 -5.29
C ASN A 368 -16.41 -16.31 -5.21
N LEU A 369 -17.31 -16.90 -4.41
CA LEU A 369 -18.66 -16.37 -4.18
C LEU A 369 -18.62 -15.05 -3.42
N ARG A 370 -17.78 -14.96 -2.40
CA ARG A 370 -17.54 -13.73 -1.62
C ARG A 370 -16.99 -12.62 -2.49
N ASN A 371 -15.99 -12.91 -3.32
CA ASN A 371 -15.39 -11.94 -4.23
C ASN A 371 -16.41 -11.47 -5.30
N GLN A 372 -17.24 -12.37 -5.82
CA GLN A 372 -18.31 -12.00 -6.76
C GLN A 372 -19.38 -11.13 -6.11
N ALA A 373 -19.83 -11.47 -4.88
CA ALA A 373 -20.80 -10.69 -4.12
C ALA A 373 -20.25 -9.29 -3.82
N ASN A 374 -18.99 -9.21 -3.37
CA ASN A 374 -18.33 -7.94 -3.10
C ASN A 374 -18.22 -7.06 -4.36
N LYS A 375 -17.77 -7.63 -5.48
CA LYS A 375 -17.68 -6.92 -6.76
C LYS A 375 -19.05 -6.42 -7.23
N LYS A 376 -20.10 -7.25 -7.14
CA LYS A 376 -21.47 -6.91 -7.52
C LYS A 376 -21.99 -5.73 -6.70
N ILE A 377 -21.90 -5.82 -5.36
CA ILE A 377 -22.42 -4.79 -4.46
C ILE A 377 -21.62 -3.50 -4.57
N THR A 378 -20.31 -3.59 -4.67
CA THR A 378 -19.42 -2.44 -4.89
C THR A 378 -19.77 -1.67 -6.16
N ASN A 379 -20.09 -2.38 -7.25
CA ASN A 379 -20.55 -1.77 -8.50
C ASN A 379 -21.94 -1.13 -8.36
N LEU A 380 -22.89 -1.82 -7.74
CA LEU A 380 -24.26 -1.30 -7.55
C LEU A 380 -24.30 -0.05 -6.67
N LEU A 381 -23.42 0.06 -5.70
CA LEU A 381 -23.28 1.21 -4.81
C LEU A 381 -22.29 2.27 -5.32
N ASN A 382 -21.70 2.08 -6.51
CA ASN A 382 -20.65 2.95 -7.05
C ASN A 382 -19.47 3.18 -6.08
N LEU A 383 -19.12 2.16 -5.29
CA LEU A 383 -18.02 2.22 -4.32
C LEU A 383 -16.65 2.07 -4.99
N ASN A 384 -16.60 1.78 -6.28
CA ASN A 384 -15.39 1.60 -7.08
C ASN A 384 -14.63 2.90 -7.34
N SER A 385 -15.12 4.04 -6.83
CA SER A 385 -14.44 5.30 -7.03
C SER A 385 -13.20 5.36 -6.14
N SER A 386 -12.05 5.20 -6.78
CA SER A 386 -10.80 5.82 -6.36
C SER A 386 -10.09 5.31 -5.11
N PHE A 387 -9.91 4.00 -4.92
CA PHE A 387 -8.82 3.60 -4.05
C PHE A 387 -7.49 3.72 -4.81
N TYR A 388 -6.58 4.55 -4.29
CA TYR A 388 -5.21 4.64 -4.73
C TYR A 388 -4.35 3.86 -3.74
N GLU A 389 -3.57 2.90 -4.24
CA GLU A 389 -2.57 2.22 -3.42
C GLU A 389 -1.41 3.17 -3.15
N GLU A 390 -0.96 3.27 -1.90
CA GLU A 390 0.22 4.05 -1.55
C GLU A 390 1.44 3.50 -2.28
N VAL A 391 2.12 4.37 -3.00
CA VAL A 391 3.34 4.01 -3.71
C VAL A 391 4.55 4.76 -3.21
N LEU A 392 4.33 5.95 -2.60
CA LEU A 392 5.37 6.75 -1.99
C LEU A 392 4.76 7.61 -0.88
N SER A 393 5.47 7.72 0.24
CA SER A 393 5.22 8.75 1.24
C SER A 393 6.53 9.38 1.72
N VAL A 394 6.53 10.71 1.85
CA VAL A 394 7.69 11.49 2.30
C VAL A 394 7.26 12.62 3.22
N LYS A 395 8.15 13.05 4.11
CA LYS A 395 7.90 14.20 4.98
C LYS A 395 8.29 15.50 4.28
N VAL A 396 7.43 16.51 4.41
CA VAL A 396 7.62 17.86 3.88
C VAL A 396 7.35 18.88 4.98
N PHE A 397 8.16 19.92 5.05
CA PHE A 397 8.03 20.97 6.08
C PHE A 397 8.64 22.28 5.60
N ALA A 398 8.16 23.40 6.16
CA ALA A 398 8.70 24.72 5.87
C ALA A 398 10.11 24.89 6.44
N SER A 399 10.96 25.62 5.72
CA SER A 399 12.27 26.06 6.22
C SER A 399 12.11 27.05 7.39
N SER A 400 13.21 27.32 8.09
CA SER A 400 13.21 28.28 9.21
C SER A 400 12.68 29.67 8.83
N ASP A 401 12.92 30.08 7.59
CA ASP A 401 12.61 31.40 7.06
C ASP A 401 11.28 31.47 6.30
N TYR A 402 10.53 30.35 6.29
CA TYR A 402 9.24 30.25 5.62
C TYR A 402 8.15 29.81 6.60
N ASP A 403 7.10 30.61 6.72
CA ASP A 403 5.99 30.34 7.64
C ASP A 403 4.91 29.42 7.05
N GLY A 404 5.09 28.96 5.81
CA GLY A 404 4.04 28.33 5.02
C GLY A 404 3.16 29.35 4.30
N CYS A 405 2.33 28.90 3.39
CA CYS A 405 1.48 29.79 2.57
C CYS A 405 0.21 30.27 3.29
N GLY A 406 0.01 29.88 4.54
CA GLY A 406 -1.17 30.22 5.31
C GLY A 406 -2.43 29.50 4.85
N ASN A 407 -3.57 29.97 5.36
CA ASN A 407 -4.88 29.37 5.06
C ASN A 407 -5.48 29.96 3.77
N VAL A 408 -4.80 29.77 2.63
CA VAL A 408 -5.28 30.26 1.32
C VAL A 408 -6.30 29.31 0.72
N LYS A 409 -7.39 29.85 0.17
CA LYS A 409 -8.44 29.04 -0.48
C LYS A 409 -7.94 28.27 -1.70
N MET A 410 -7.01 28.84 -2.46
CA MET A 410 -6.42 28.25 -3.66
C MET A 410 -4.95 28.61 -3.70
N ARG A 411 -4.08 27.64 -3.43
CA ARG A 411 -2.63 27.85 -3.52
C ARG A 411 -2.14 27.82 -4.96
N PHE A 412 -2.77 26.97 -5.78
CA PHE A 412 -2.43 26.76 -7.19
C PHE A 412 -3.61 27.06 -8.10
N PRO A 413 -3.38 27.36 -9.40
CA PRO A 413 -4.41 27.53 -10.39
C PRO A 413 -5.30 26.28 -10.50
N GLN A 414 -6.60 26.49 -10.70
CA GLN A 414 -7.51 25.39 -10.98
C GLN A 414 -7.61 25.16 -12.49
N MET A 415 -7.51 23.90 -12.89
CA MET A 415 -7.79 23.48 -14.26
C MET A 415 -9.11 22.72 -14.31
N TYR A 416 -9.88 22.88 -15.38
CA TYR A 416 -11.06 22.06 -15.59
C TYR A 416 -10.69 20.57 -15.57
N GLN A 417 -11.53 19.74 -14.95
CA GLN A 417 -11.27 18.29 -14.80
C GLN A 417 -11.00 17.58 -16.15
N SER A 418 -11.61 18.06 -17.23
CA SER A 418 -11.36 17.55 -18.59
C SER A 418 -9.89 17.73 -19.01
N TYR A 419 -9.24 18.79 -18.58
CA TYR A 419 -7.82 19.07 -18.91
C TYR A 419 -6.84 18.39 -17.96
N GLN A 420 -7.22 18.15 -16.73
CA GLN A 420 -6.40 17.36 -15.80
C GLN A 420 -6.23 15.91 -16.24
N LYS A 421 -7.20 15.38 -17.02
CA LYS A 421 -7.17 14.02 -17.55
C LYS A 421 -6.47 13.91 -18.91
N THR A 422 -6.32 15.03 -19.64
CA THR A 422 -5.64 15.06 -20.93
C THR A 422 -4.19 15.46 -20.73
N ALA A 423 -3.30 14.58 -21.13
CA ALA A 423 -1.86 14.78 -21.08
C ALA A 423 -1.41 16.01 -21.90
N ASN A 424 -0.28 16.60 -21.51
CA ASN A 424 0.48 17.58 -22.30
C ASN A 424 0.06 19.06 -22.16
N ILE A 425 -0.50 19.46 -21.03
CA ILE A 425 -0.61 20.88 -20.69
C ILE A 425 0.26 21.18 -19.46
N ARG A 426 1.24 22.07 -19.60
CA ARG A 426 2.06 22.56 -18.50
C ARG A 426 1.81 24.04 -18.32
N VAL A 427 1.30 24.44 -17.16
CA VAL A 427 1.25 25.85 -16.75
C VAL A 427 2.63 26.22 -16.20
N ASN A 428 3.29 27.21 -16.82
CA ASN A 428 4.59 27.68 -16.40
C ASN A 428 4.45 28.89 -15.45
N SER A 429 3.48 29.77 -15.71
CA SER A 429 3.15 30.93 -14.89
C SER A 429 1.71 31.42 -15.15
N PRO A 430 1.07 32.09 -14.19
CA PRO A 430 1.42 32.12 -12.78
C PRO A 430 1.11 30.78 -12.09
N LEU A 431 1.87 30.43 -11.07
CA LEU A 431 1.66 29.20 -10.28
C LEU A 431 0.88 29.47 -8.99
N ASN A 432 0.49 30.72 -8.74
CA ASN A 432 -0.40 31.08 -7.63
C ASN A 432 -1.87 30.98 -8.06
N GLY A 433 -2.70 30.37 -7.23
CA GLY A 433 -4.14 30.26 -7.46
C GLY A 433 -4.89 31.58 -7.26
N SER A 434 -4.27 32.58 -6.62
CA SER A 434 -4.78 33.94 -6.45
C SER A 434 -3.82 34.92 -7.10
N LEU A 435 -4.37 35.82 -7.90
CA LEU A 435 -3.61 36.87 -8.59
C LEU A 435 -3.76 38.19 -7.82
N ALA A 436 -2.69 38.99 -7.81
CA ALA A 436 -2.72 40.32 -7.23
C ALA A 436 -3.68 41.22 -8.02
N LYS A 437 -4.56 41.92 -7.30
CA LYS A 437 -5.48 42.88 -7.93
C LYS A 437 -4.69 44.05 -8.53
N GLU A 438 -5.10 44.50 -9.72
CA GLU A 438 -4.54 45.68 -10.39
C GLU A 438 -3.03 45.54 -10.77
N SER A 439 -2.57 44.31 -10.96
CA SER A 439 -1.23 44.04 -11.46
C SER A 439 -1.25 43.31 -12.81
N GLU A 440 -0.28 43.63 -13.64
CA GLU A 440 -0.07 42.90 -14.90
C GLU A 440 0.37 41.47 -14.59
N GLN A 441 -0.29 40.49 -15.21
CA GLN A 441 0.00 39.08 -15.03
C GLN A 441 0.41 38.45 -16.36
N HIS A 442 1.56 37.78 -16.36
CA HIS A 442 2.04 37.03 -17.52
C HIS A 442 1.65 35.57 -17.41
N PHE A 443 0.77 35.12 -18.31
CA PHE A 443 0.38 33.73 -18.40
C PHE A 443 1.27 33.01 -19.41
N SER A 444 1.80 31.88 -19.01
CA SER A 444 2.61 31.01 -19.86
C SER A 444 2.18 29.57 -19.69
N VAL A 445 1.80 28.94 -20.78
CA VAL A 445 1.38 27.53 -20.83
C VAL A 445 2.08 26.84 -21.98
N SER A 446 2.65 25.68 -21.73
CA SER A 446 3.24 24.83 -22.78
C SER A 446 2.32 23.64 -23.03
N THR A 447 2.09 23.33 -24.33
CA THR A 447 1.32 22.15 -24.74
C THR A 447 1.80 21.65 -26.09
N THR A 448 1.73 20.32 -26.26
CA THR A 448 1.91 19.65 -27.58
C THR A 448 0.59 19.16 -28.16
N ALA A 449 -0.50 19.26 -27.39
CA ALA A 449 -1.79 18.68 -27.75
C ALA A 449 -2.79 19.67 -28.32
N TYR A 450 -2.61 20.97 -28.08
CA TYR A 450 -3.59 22.00 -28.42
C TYR A 450 -2.93 23.17 -29.15
N SER A 451 -3.60 23.64 -30.19
CA SER A 451 -3.17 24.81 -30.99
C SER A 451 -3.78 26.12 -30.50
N LYS A 452 -4.77 26.05 -29.61
CA LYS A 452 -5.43 27.22 -29.02
C LYS A 452 -5.70 26.96 -27.55
N LEU A 453 -5.35 27.90 -26.71
CA LEU A 453 -5.65 27.90 -25.27
C LEU A 453 -6.31 29.21 -24.90
N ALA A 454 -7.19 29.14 -23.92
CA ALA A 454 -7.83 30.30 -23.34
C ALA A 454 -7.79 30.25 -21.81
N ILE A 455 -7.69 31.42 -21.20
CA ILE A 455 -7.89 31.63 -19.78
C ILE A 455 -9.31 32.17 -19.60
N VAL A 456 -10.08 31.58 -18.71
CA VAL A 456 -11.43 32.00 -18.41
C VAL A 456 -11.44 32.76 -17.09
N LEU A 457 -11.83 34.01 -17.12
CA LEU A 457 -12.01 34.86 -15.95
C LEU A 457 -13.51 35.23 -15.81
N GLY A 458 -14.20 34.52 -14.94
CA GLY A 458 -15.66 34.67 -14.81
C GLY A 458 -16.40 34.18 -16.07
N LYS A 459 -16.96 35.13 -16.86
CA LYS A 459 -17.64 34.85 -18.14
C LYS A 459 -16.80 35.21 -19.37
N GLU A 460 -15.62 35.75 -19.20
CA GLU A 460 -14.77 36.24 -20.27
C GLU A 460 -13.67 35.21 -20.59
N GLU A 461 -13.37 35.03 -21.87
CA GLU A 461 -12.33 34.17 -22.38
C GLU A 461 -11.21 35.01 -23.01
N PHE A 462 -9.97 34.76 -22.54
CA PHE A 462 -8.77 35.42 -23.06
C PHE A 462 -7.90 34.37 -23.76
N PHE A 463 -7.71 34.52 -25.07
CA PHE A 463 -6.91 33.59 -25.84
C PHE A 463 -5.43 33.88 -25.69
N LEU A 464 -4.65 32.83 -25.50
CA LEU A 464 -3.19 32.91 -25.43
C LEU A 464 -2.59 32.77 -26.83
N PHE A 465 -1.58 33.58 -27.12
CA PHE A 465 -0.86 33.54 -28.39
C PHE A 465 0.28 32.53 -28.37
N THR A 466 0.43 31.78 -29.44
CA THR A 466 1.49 30.78 -29.59
C THR A 466 2.83 31.47 -29.87
N LYS A 467 3.85 31.15 -29.08
CA LYS A 467 5.23 31.46 -29.34
C LYS A 467 6.07 30.21 -29.09
N ASN A 468 6.61 29.61 -30.15
CA ASN A 468 7.43 28.40 -30.05
C ASN A 468 6.76 27.24 -29.27
N ASN A 469 5.49 26.96 -29.55
CA ASN A 469 4.66 25.99 -28.81
C ASN A 469 4.44 26.33 -27.34
N THR A 470 4.64 27.55 -26.95
CA THR A 470 4.32 28.11 -25.62
C THR A 470 3.29 29.22 -25.80
N HIS A 471 2.24 29.19 -25.00
CA HIS A 471 1.17 30.18 -24.96
C HIS A 471 1.27 31.05 -23.72
#